data_8c4b0a97491239d1918694c103dbdc9b
#
_entry.id   8c4b0a97491239d1918694c103dbdc9b
#
_cell.length_a   1.000
_cell.length_b   1.000
_cell.length_c   1.000
_cell.angle_alpha   90.00
_cell.angle_beta   90.00
_cell.angle_gamma   90.00
#
_symmetry.space_group_name_H-M   'P 1'
#
loop_
_entity.id
_entity.type
_entity.pdbx_description
1 polymer ?
#
loop_
_entity_poly.entity_id
_entity_poly.type
_entity_poly.pdbx_seq_one_letter_code
_entity_poly.pdbx_strand_id
1 'polypeptide(L)'
;MMKNGIALLAIVAVGCSAPNEPTQFNQTIEGTDFTIEMIPVQSPTGNFWISQTEIPWDLYDIFLQFINSPDNLNAGVDAVTGPTPAYGSVDRGYGRNGYPAISMSAQAAESFAGWLSSRTNRTYSIPTMAQWKIANVGGGGAWHQWNSEKSTHPIATTEPNTLGIYDMRGNVGEWVITDDGPKVIGGSFRNPPEALGPETLLTPIKGWNVTDPQLPRSPWWFADADFVGLRLVTIDGDSNE
;
A
#
# COMPACT_ATOMS: atom_id res chain seq x y z
N MET A 1 -18.06 77.59 16.40
CA MET A 1 -17.23 76.76 15.57
C MET A 1 -17.02 75.41 16.27
N MET A 2 -17.83 74.42 15.93
CA MET A 2 -17.69 73.07 16.48
C MET A 2 -16.93 72.24 15.47
N LYS A 3 -15.78 71.65 15.86
CA LYS A 3 -15.02 70.73 15.06
C LYS A 3 -15.49 69.29 15.36
N ASN A 4 -16.16 68.67 14.37
CA ASN A 4 -16.48 67.28 14.41
C ASN A 4 -15.20 66.45 14.10
N GLY A 5 -14.72 65.68 15.06
CA GLY A 5 -13.71 64.68 14.88
C GLY A 5 -14.32 63.36 14.39
N ILE A 6 -13.97 62.92 13.20
CA ILE A 6 -14.33 61.60 12.69
C ILE A 6 -13.33 60.58 13.22
N ALA A 7 -13.79 59.67 14.08
CA ALA A 7 -12.96 58.54 14.54
C ALA A 7 -12.96 57.46 13.43
N LEU A 8 -11.79 57.20 12.89
CA LEU A 8 -11.57 56.12 11.91
C LEU A 8 -11.40 54.82 12.67
N LEU A 9 -12.38 53.91 12.55
CA LEU A 9 -12.34 52.59 13.13
C LEU A 9 -11.51 51.71 12.21
N ALA A 10 -10.31 51.32 12.63
CA ALA A 10 -9.48 50.35 11.91
C ALA A 10 -10.03 48.93 12.15
N ILE A 11 -10.59 48.32 11.14
CA ILE A 11 -10.95 46.90 11.13
C ILE A 11 -9.68 46.11 10.95
N VAL A 12 -9.18 45.47 11.99
CA VAL A 12 -8.12 44.47 11.89
C VAL A 12 -8.76 43.19 11.35
N ALA A 13 -8.53 42.91 10.07
CA ALA A 13 -8.88 41.61 9.49
C ALA A 13 -7.90 40.58 10.08
N VAL A 14 -8.40 39.75 10.99
CA VAL A 14 -7.71 38.51 11.39
C VAL A 14 -7.76 37.59 10.18
N GLY A 15 -6.64 37.49 9.46
CA GLY A 15 -6.48 36.51 8.39
C GLY A 15 -6.51 35.13 8.98
N CYS A 16 -7.62 34.39 8.87
CA CYS A 16 -7.61 32.93 8.96
C CYS A 16 -6.80 32.44 7.77
N SER A 17 -5.54 32.02 8.03
CA SER A 17 -4.85 31.16 7.08
C SER A 17 -5.66 29.88 6.91
N ALA A 18 -6.08 29.59 5.69
CA ALA A 18 -6.68 28.30 5.39
C ALA A 18 -5.71 27.19 5.83
N PRO A 19 -6.18 26.08 6.43
CA PRO A 19 -5.30 24.99 6.75
C PRO A 19 -4.60 24.56 5.46
N ASN A 20 -3.28 24.38 5.52
CA ASN A 20 -2.51 23.90 4.39
C ASN A 20 -3.13 22.60 3.88
N GLU A 21 -3.50 22.56 2.61
CA GLU A 21 -3.99 21.34 2.00
C GLU A 21 -2.88 20.28 2.09
N PRO A 22 -3.23 19.00 2.39
CA PRO A 22 -2.25 17.96 2.48
C PRO A 22 -1.58 17.77 1.11
N THR A 23 -0.25 17.77 1.09
CA THR A 23 0.55 17.60 -0.12
C THR A 23 1.10 16.18 -0.22
N GLN A 24 1.33 15.73 -1.45
CA GLN A 24 2.06 14.49 -1.68
C GLN A 24 3.51 14.61 -1.19
N PHE A 25 4.09 13.50 -0.79
CA PHE A 25 5.49 13.43 -0.41
C PHE A 25 6.16 12.14 -0.86
N ASN A 26 7.47 12.18 -0.93
CA ASN A 26 8.31 11.03 -1.23
C ASN A 26 8.91 10.47 0.06
N GLN A 27 8.54 9.23 0.41
CA GLN A 27 9.18 8.53 1.51
C GLN A 27 10.44 7.84 1.02
N THR A 28 11.59 8.36 1.37
CA THR A 28 12.88 7.69 1.17
C THR A 28 13.15 6.68 2.29
N ILE A 29 13.89 5.62 1.97
CA ILE A 29 14.27 4.59 2.93
C ILE A 29 15.79 4.63 3.08
N GLU A 30 16.24 4.97 4.28
CA GLU A 30 17.66 5.14 4.56
C GLU A 30 18.47 3.89 4.22
N GLY A 31 19.61 4.08 3.54
CA GLY A 31 20.49 3.01 3.08
C GLY A 31 20.03 2.30 1.81
N THR A 32 19.02 2.86 1.10
CA THR A 32 18.53 2.36 -0.18
C THR A 32 18.31 3.49 -1.16
N ASP A 33 18.18 3.17 -2.46
CA ASP A 33 17.78 4.12 -3.51
C ASP A 33 16.25 4.14 -3.72
N PHE A 34 15.49 3.45 -2.85
CA PHE A 34 14.04 3.34 -2.99
C PHE A 34 13.29 4.51 -2.39
N THR A 35 12.26 4.91 -3.11
CA THR A 35 11.33 5.97 -2.72
C THR A 35 9.91 5.50 -2.97
N ILE A 36 9.03 5.72 -2.00
CA ILE A 36 7.58 5.48 -2.13
C ILE A 36 6.91 6.85 -2.24
N GLU A 37 6.23 7.09 -3.36
CA GLU A 37 5.41 8.29 -3.51
C GLU A 37 4.09 8.09 -2.74
N MET A 38 3.79 9.03 -1.84
CA MET A 38 2.61 9.00 -0.97
C MET A 38 1.63 10.09 -1.38
N ILE A 39 0.46 9.68 -1.83
CA ILE A 39 -0.60 10.55 -2.36
C ILE A 39 -1.57 10.92 -1.23
N PRO A 40 -1.84 12.21 -1.00
CA PRO A 40 -2.79 12.65 0.01
C PRO A 40 -4.22 12.33 -0.41
N VAL A 41 -4.98 11.83 0.54
CA VAL A 41 -6.41 11.53 0.36
C VAL A 41 -7.21 12.25 1.45
N GLN A 42 -8.11 13.12 1.04
CA GLN A 42 -9.03 13.79 1.96
C GLN A 42 -10.14 12.83 2.37
N SER A 43 -10.41 12.76 3.66
CA SER A 43 -11.46 11.91 4.21
C SER A 43 -12.26 12.63 5.31
N PRO A 44 -13.56 12.36 5.45
CA PRO A 44 -14.37 12.93 6.53
C PRO A 44 -13.86 12.60 7.95
N THR A 45 -13.10 11.53 8.09
CA THR A 45 -12.56 11.07 9.38
C THR A 45 -11.12 11.51 9.64
N GLY A 46 -10.54 12.30 8.76
CA GLY A 46 -9.16 12.77 8.80
C GLY A 46 -8.39 12.37 7.53
N ASN A 47 -7.46 13.23 7.12
CA ASN A 47 -6.64 12.98 5.96
C ASN A 47 -5.69 11.82 6.22
N PHE A 48 -5.33 11.12 5.14
CA PHE A 48 -4.31 10.08 5.14
C PHE A 48 -3.54 10.13 3.81
N TRP A 49 -2.41 9.46 3.76
CA TRP A 49 -1.63 9.29 2.54
C TRP A 49 -1.57 7.81 2.18
N ILE A 50 -1.65 7.53 0.90
CA ILE A 50 -1.61 6.16 0.36
C ILE A 50 -0.48 6.05 -0.65
N SER A 51 0.20 4.90 -0.72
CA SER A 51 1.24 4.69 -1.74
C SER A 51 0.64 4.80 -3.14
N GLN A 52 1.32 5.53 -4.02
CA GLN A 52 0.86 5.77 -5.39
C GLN A 52 0.65 4.47 -6.17
N THR A 53 1.48 3.48 -5.89
CA THR A 53 1.46 2.17 -6.54
C THR A 53 1.33 1.05 -5.51
N GLU A 54 1.11 -0.15 -5.98
CA GLU A 54 1.39 -1.38 -5.25
C GLU A 54 2.87 -1.42 -4.82
N ILE A 55 3.21 -2.16 -3.77
CA ILE A 55 4.62 -2.32 -3.34
C ILE A 55 5.32 -3.30 -4.28
N PRO A 56 6.41 -2.87 -4.95
CA PRO A 56 7.13 -3.74 -5.88
C PRO A 56 8.06 -4.73 -5.18
N TRP A 57 8.43 -5.78 -5.91
CA TRP A 57 9.41 -6.77 -5.44
C TRP A 57 10.74 -6.16 -5.05
N ASP A 58 11.21 -5.17 -5.81
CA ASP A 58 12.48 -4.50 -5.53
C ASP A 58 12.56 -4.00 -4.08
N LEU A 59 11.48 -3.40 -3.60
CA LEU A 59 11.39 -2.92 -2.23
C LEU A 59 11.10 -4.04 -1.23
N TYR A 60 10.22 -4.98 -1.58
CA TYR A 60 9.89 -6.10 -0.71
C TYR A 60 11.09 -7.03 -0.47
N ASP A 61 11.95 -7.19 -1.46
CA ASP A 61 13.19 -7.96 -1.33
C ASP A 61 14.17 -7.35 -0.34
N ILE A 62 14.23 -6.02 -0.23
CA ILE A 62 15.06 -5.35 0.80
C ILE A 62 14.55 -5.70 2.19
N PHE A 63 13.24 -5.68 2.40
CA PHE A 63 12.64 -6.12 3.66
C PHE A 63 12.99 -7.58 3.97
N LEU A 64 12.87 -8.48 3.00
CA LEU A 64 13.23 -9.89 3.20
C LEU A 64 14.72 -10.06 3.53
N GLN A 65 15.62 -9.32 2.87
CA GLN A 65 17.05 -9.34 3.17
C GLN A 65 17.33 -8.81 4.57
N PHE A 66 16.67 -7.75 4.99
CA PHE A 66 16.82 -7.17 6.32
C PHE A 66 16.41 -8.17 7.40
N ILE A 67 15.22 -8.77 7.27
CA ILE A 67 14.73 -9.75 8.26
C ILE A 67 15.58 -11.01 8.33
N ASN A 68 16.09 -11.47 7.19
CA ASN A 68 16.93 -12.65 7.11
C ASN A 68 18.43 -12.35 7.30
N SER A 69 18.79 -11.13 7.72
CA SER A 69 20.19 -10.82 8.01
C SER A 69 20.70 -11.60 9.23
N PRO A 70 22.00 -11.96 9.26
CA PRO A 70 22.59 -12.68 10.41
C PRO A 70 22.38 -11.96 11.73
N ASP A 71 22.35 -10.63 11.74
CA ASP A 71 22.15 -9.83 12.95
C ASP A 71 20.73 -10.01 13.50
N ASN A 72 19.72 -10.14 12.64
CA ASN A 72 18.34 -10.37 13.05
C ASN A 72 18.07 -11.85 13.41
N LEU A 73 18.72 -12.79 12.73
CA LEU A 73 18.65 -14.21 13.07
C LEU A 73 19.20 -14.47 14.48
N ASN A 74 20.24 -13.75 14.90
CA ASN A 74 20.77 -13.80 16.26
C ASN A 74 19.80 -13.23 17.31
N ALA A 75 18.78 -12.47 16.92
CA ALA A 75 17.72 -12.00 17.79
C ALA A 75 16.59 -13.03 17.99
N GLY A 76 16.74 -14.26 17.52
CA GLY A 76 15.77 -15.34 17.71
C GLY A 76 14.66 -15.40 16.63
N VAL A 77 14.84 -14.70 15.50
CA VAL A 77 13.94 -14.81 14.35
C VAL A 77 14.36 -16.03 13.54
N ASP A 78 13.59 -17.09 13.61
CA ASP A 78 13.77 -18.28 12.76
C ASP A 78 12.85 -18.26 11.52
N ALA A 79 13.01 -19.25 10.64
CA ALA A 79 12.24 -19.39 9.42
C ALA A 79 10.72 -19.54 9.65
N VAL A 80 10.29 -19.78 10.87
CA VAL A 80 8.88 -19.88 11.27
C VAL A 80 8.36 -18.52 11.72
N THR A 81 9.21 -17.67 12.31
CA THR A 81 8.82 -16.40 12.91
C THR A 81 9.06 -15.18 11.99
N GLY A 82 9.77 -15.35 10.88
CA GLY A 82 10.06 -14.29 9.93
C GLY A 82 9.58 -14.59 8.50
N PRO A 83 9.28 -13.57 7.70
CA PRO A 83 8.89 -13.72 6.30
C PRO A 83 10.09 -14.17 5.46
N THR A 84 10.41 -15.46 5.56
CA THR A 84 11.45 -16.07 4.72
C THR A 84 10.98 -16.14 3.27
N PRO A 85 11.91 -16.13 2.29
CA PRO A 85 11.58 -16.47 0.91
C PRO A 85 10.87 -17.82 0.87
N ALA A 86 9.77 -17.90 0.14
CA ALA A 86 9.10 -19.18 -0.07
C ALA A 86 9.99 -20.16 -0.84
N TYR A 87 9.74 -21.42 -0.68
CA TYR A 87 10.37 -22.44 -1.51
C TYR A 87 9.91 -22.26 -2.97
N GLY A 88 10.86 -22.05 -3.88
CA GLY A 88 10.58 -21.81 -5.30
C GLY A 88 10.38 -20.32 -5.64
N SER A 89 10.08 -20.05 -6.89
CA SER A 89 9.85 -18.70 -7.38
C SER A 89 8.46 -18.20 -6.98
N VAL A 90 8.39 -17.40 -5.92
CA VAL A 90 7.11 -16.79 -5.48
C VAL A 90 6.59 -15.75 -6.47
N ASP A 91 7.45 -15.21 -7.31
CA ASP A 91 7.08 -14.31 -8.41
C ASP A 91 6.41 -15.04 -9.59
N ARG A 92 6.34 -16.37 -9.54
CA ARG A 92 5.76 -17.23 -10.56
C ARG A 92 6.36 -17.06 -11.96
N GLY A 93 7.50 -16.39 -12.10
CA GLY A 93 8.11 -16.04 -13.37
C GLY A 93 7.39 -14.89 -14.08
N TYR A 94 6.49 -14.16 -13.39
CA TYR A 94 5.80 -13.01 -13.98
C TYR A 94 6.73 -11.81 -14.14
N GLY A 95 7.70 -11.65 -13.24
CA GLY A 95 8.69 -10.58 -13.23
C GLY A 95 8.98 -10.10 -11.80
N ARG A 96 10.12 -9.42 -11.63
CA ARG A 96 10.51 -8.87 -10.33
C ARG A 96 10.74 -7.37 -10.39
N ASN A 97 11.67 -6.91 -11.18
CA ASN A 97 12.04 -5.48 -11.23
C ASN A 97 10.86 -4.63 -11.71
N GLY A 98 10.33 -3.79 -10.82
CA GLY A 98 9.17 -2.96 -11.08
C GLY A 98 7.82 -3.69 -11.10
N TYR A 99 7.78 -4.99 -10.79
CA TYR A 99 6.54 -5.75 -10.67
C TYR A 99 6.04 -5.76 -9.23
N PRO A 100 4.71 -5.85 -9.00
CA PRO A 100 4.16 -5.90 -7.65
C PRO A 100 4.66 -7.16 -6.92
N ALA A 101 5.01 -7.02 -5.65
CA ALA A 101 5.25 -8.16 -4.78
C ALA A 101 3.95 -8.92 -4.56
N ILE A 102 3.99 -10.25 -4.69
CA ILE A 102 2.81 -11.11 -4.64
C ILE A 102 2.97 -12.27 -3.66
N SER A 103 1.89 -12.98 -3.44
CA SER A 103 1.84 -14.23 -2.64
C SER A 103 2.07 -14.07 -1.14
N MET A 104 2.22 -12.85 -0.61
CA MET A 104 2.39 -12.66 0.84
C MET A 104 1.08 -12.81 1.60
N SER A 105 1.16 -13.32 2.83
CA SER A 105 0.04 -13.31 3.77
C SER A 105 -0.22 -11.90 4.32
N ALA A 106 -1.38 -11.68 4.96
CA ALA A 106 -1.67 -10.44 5.68
C ALA A 106 -0.63 -10.15 6.77
N GLN A 107 -0.21 -11.18 7.51
CA GLN A 107 0.83 -11.07 8.53
C GLN A 107 2.16 -10.56 7.93
N ALA A 108 2.54 -11.05 6.75
CA ALA A 108 3.74 -10.59 6.07
C ALA A 108 3.61 -9.14 5.58
N ALA A 109 2.43 -8.75 5.07
CA ALA A 109 2.14 -7.38 4.67
C ALA A 109 2.18 -6.40 5.86
N GLU A 110 1.60 -6.78 7.00
CA GLU A 110 1.68 -5.99 8.25
C GLU A 110 3.12 -5.89 8.77
N SER A 111 3.90 -6.99 8.69
CA SER A 111 5.31 -6.99 9.09
C SER A 111 6.16 -6.08 8.19
N PHE A 112 5.86 -6.04 6.89
CA PHE A 112 6.50 -5.09 5.98
C PHE A 112 6.20 -3.64 6.36
N ALA A 113 4.93 -3.31 6.65
CA ALA A 113 4.53 -1.98 7.10
C ALA A 113 5.22 -1.58 8.42
N GLY A 114 5.31 -2.51 9.37
CA GLY A 114 6.03 -2.32 10.63
C GLY A 114 7.53 -2.11 10.43
N TRP A 115 8.15 -2.88 9.53
CA TRP A 115 9.55 -2.68 9.16
C TRP A 115 9.78 -1.29 8.57
N LEU A 116 8.95 -0.85 7.61
CA LEU A 116 9.07 0.47 7.02
C LEU A 116 8.91 1.57 8.08
N SER A 117 7.96 1.41 9.01
CA SER A 117 7.77 2.34 10.12
C SER A 117 9.02 2.45 10.99
N SER A 118 9.71 1.33 11.23
CA SER A 118 10.96 1.33 12.02
C SER A 118 12.15 1.97 11.29
N ARG A 119 12.08 2.11 9.97
CA ARG A 119 13.13 2.70 9.10
C ARG A 119 12.86 4.14 8.73
N THR A 120 11.73 4.67 9.16
CA THR A 120 11.29 6.04 8.85
C THR A 120 10.75 6.71 10.11
N ASN A 121 10.46 7.99 10.04
CA ASN A 121 9.84 8.73 11.15
C ASN A 121 8.31 8.74 11.07
N ARG A 122 7.70 7.78 10.34
CA ARG A 122 6.26 7.70 10.13
C ARG A 122 5.73 6.31 10.45
N THR A 123 4.45 6.25 10.81
CA THR A 123 3.77 4.97 11.05
C THR A 123 3.03 4.53 9.80
N TYR A 124 3.43 3.41 9.23
CA TYR A 124 2.79 2.80 8.06
C TYR A 124 1.94 1.60 8.46
N SER A 125 0.87 1.39 7.73
CA SER A 125 0.00 0.21 7.83
C SER A 125 -0.54 -0.17 6.45
N ILE A 126 -1.12 -1.36 6.33
CA ILE A 126 -2.02 -1.68 5.22
C ILE A 126 -3.32 -0.88 5.40
N PRO A 127 -3.99 -0.45 4.32
CA PRO A 127 -5.19 0.38 4.43
C PRO A 127 -6.34 -0.35 5.10
N THR A 128 -7.19 0.38 5.80
CA THR A 128 -8.53 -0.10 6.08
C THR A 128 -9.34 -0.17 4.78
N MET A 129 -10.36 -1.02 4.74
CA MET A 129 -11.27 -1.10 3.59
C MET A 129 -11.91 0.27 3.28
N ALA A 130 -12.20 1.07 4.30
CA ALA A 130 -12.76 2.43 4.12
C ALA A 130 -11.74 3.37 3.45
N GLN A 131 -10.50 3.39 3.89
CA GLN A 131 -9.42 4.18 3.26
C GLN A 131 -9.21 3.77 1.81
N TRP A 132 -9.13 2.47 1.55
CA TRP A 132 -8.96 1.95 0.20
C TRP A 132 -10.11 2.39 -0.72
N LYS A 133 -11.37 2.28 -0.26
CA LYS A 133 -12.56 2.69 -1.02
C LYS A 133 -12.58 4.19 -1.31
N ILE A 134 -12.17 5.02 -0.36
CA ILE A 134 -12.05 6.47 -0.56
C ILE A 134 -10.96 6.80 -1.59
N ALA A 135 -9.84 6.07 -1.58
CA ALA A 135 -8.76 6.26 -2.53
C ALA A 135 -9.09 5.74 -3.95
N ASN A 136 -10.00 4.76 -4.07
CA ASN A 136 -10.40 4.18 -5.36
C ASN A 136 -11.49 5.01 -6.06
N VAL A 137 -11.17 6.23 -6.47
CA VAL A 137 -12.11 7.17 -7.12
C VAL A 137 -11.72 7.42 -8.58
N GLY A 138 -12.72 7.72 -9.41
CA GLY A 138 -12.52 8.36 -10.71
C GLY A 138 -11.90 7.51 -11.81
N GLY A 139 -12.04 6.20 -11.79
CA GLY A 139 -11.58 5.35 -12.91
C GLY A 139 -10.13 4.89 -12.78
N GLY A 140 -9.37 5.00 -13.86
CA GLY A 140 -8.01 4.46 -14.01
C GLY A 140 -7.97 3.24 -14.94
N GLY A 141 -6.80 2.93 -15.47
CA GLY A 141 -6.54 1.71 -16.23
C GLY A 141 -6.49 0.48 -15.33
N ALA A 142 -6.54 -0.71 -15.93
CA ALA A 142 -6.47 -1.94 -15.16
C ALA A 142 -5.88 -3.10 -15.98
N TRP A 143 -5.04 -3.89 -15.35
CA TRP A 143 -4.65 -5.21 -15.84
C TRP A 143 -5.64 -6.25 -15.35
N HIS A 144 -6.30 -6.94 -16.26
CA HIS A 144 -7.37 -7.90 -15.99
C HIS A 144 -7.26 -9.15 -16.89
N GLN A 145 -8.09 -10.15 -16.69
CA GLN A 145 -7.93 -11.45 -17.33
C GLN A 145 -7.89 -11.42 -18.87
N TRP A 146 -8.37 -10.35 -19.51
CA TRP A 146 -8.43 -10.28 -20.98
C TRP A 146 -7.28 -9.50 -21.62
N ASN A 147 -6.49 -8.74 -20.82
CA ASN A 147 -5.37 -7.96 -21.35
C ASN A 147 -4.04 -8.22 -20.63
N SER A 148 -4.04 -9.02 -19.55
CA SER A 148 -2.88 -9.26 -18.70
C SER A 148 -2.01 -10.45 -19.12
N GLU A 149 -2.39 -11.18 -20.17
CA GLU A 149 -1.70 -12.42 -20.58
C GLU A 149 -1.58 -13.44 -19.42
N LYS A 150 -2.49 -13.40 -18.46
CA LYS A 150 -2.54 -14.24 -17.24
C LYS A 150 -1.36 -14.04 -16.28
N SER A 151 -0.79 -12.86 -16.27
CA SER A 151 0.38 -12.48 -15.49
C SER A 151 0.16 -11.12 -14.82
N THR A 152 0.92 -10.81 -13.79
CA THR A 152 1.06 -9.44 -13.32
C THR A 152 1.87 -8.62 -14.32
N HIS A 153 1.74 -7.31 -14.24
CA HIS A 153 2.47 -6.35 -15.06
C HIS A 153 3.25 -5.38 -14.17
N PRO A 154 4.26 -4.68 -14.72
CA PRO A 154 4.96 -3.66 -13.95
C PRO A 154 3.98 -2.62 -13.42
N ILE A 155 4.22 -2.16 -12.18
CA ILE A 155 3.42 -1.13 -11.53
C ILE A 155 3.38 0.16 -12.37
N ALA A 156 2.30 0.93 -12.26
CA ALA A 156 2.12 2.22 -12.93
C ALA A 156 2.27 2.18 -14.47
N THR A 157 1.91 1.07 -15.11
CA THR A 157 1.92 0.95 -16.57
C THR A 157 0.53 1.12 -17.21
N THR A 158 -0.48 1.39 -16.39
CA THR A 158 -1.83 1.81 -16.84
C THR A 158 -2.07 3.28 -16.50
N GLU A 159 -3.24 3.83 -16.86
CA GLU A 159 -3.62 5.17 -16.46
C GLU A 159 -3.95 5.24 -14.97
N PRO A 160 -3.50 6.29 -14.24
CA PRO A 160 -3.87 6.46 -12.84
C PRO A 160 -5.35 6.87 -12.69
N ASN A 161 -5.86 6.75 -11.50
CA ASN A 161 -7.16 7.32 -11.15
C ASN A 161 -7.09 8.86 -11.01
N THR A 162 -8.21 9.52 -10.70
CA THR A 162 -8.27 10.98 -10.58
C THR A 162 -7.43 11.58 -9.45
N LEU A 163 -6.96 10.76 -8.50
CA LEU A 163 -6.02 11.19 -7.45
C LEU A 163 -4.55 10.97 -7.85
N GLY A 164 -4.27 10.39 -9.02
CA GLY A 164 -2.92 10.04 -9.43
C GLY A 164 -2.42 8.69 -8.88
N ILE A 165 -3.33 7.83 -8.41
CA ILE A 165 -3.01 6.51 -7.85
C ILE A 165 -3.19 5.46 -8.94
N TYR A 166 -2.19 4.60 -9.11
CA TYR A 166 -2.18 3.54 -10.12
C TYR A 166 -2.66 2.21 -9.55
N ASP A 167 -3.14 1.35 -10.43
CA ASP A 167 -3.41 -0.06 -10.19
C ASP A 167 -4.35 -0.36 -8.98
N MET A 168 -5.24 0.60 -8.66
CA MET A 168 -6.29 0.39 -7.64
C MET A 168 -7.28 -0.70 -8.03
N ARG A 169 -7.27 -1.11 -9.30
CA ARG A 169 -8.13 -2.16 -9.86
C ARG A 169 -7.30 -3.06 -10.73
N GLY A 170 -7.40 -4.36 -10.53
CA GLY A 170 -6.64 -5.32 -11.33
C GLY A 170 -5.19 -5.43 -10.88
N ASN A 171 -4.31 -5.82 -11.76
CA ASN A 171 -2.95 -6.24 -11.50
C ASN A 171 -2.88 -7.23 -10.33
N VAL A 172 -2.77 -6.77 -9.07
CA VAL A 172 -2.92 -7.64 -7.90
C VAL A 172 -4.00 -7.12 -6.95
N GLY A 173 -4.71 -8.03 -6.29
CA GLY A 173 -5.62 -7.67 -5.21
C GLY A 173 -4.81 -7.26 -3.97
N GLU A 174 -5.29 -6.26 -3.24
CA GLU A 174 -4.55 -5.62 -2.16
C GLU A 174 -5.11 -5.97 -0.79
N TRP A 175 -4.24 -6.22 0.17
CA TRP A 175 -4.64 -6.43 1.56
C TRP A 175 -5.30 -5.18 2.15
N VAL A 176 -6.43 -5.38 2.83
CA VAL A 176 -7.12 -4.36 3.63
C VAL A 176 -7.57 -4.93 4.96
N ILE A 177 -7.62 -4.07 5.98
CA ILE A 177 -8.20 -4.41 7.28
C ILE A 177 -9.71 -4.14 7.26
N THR A 178 -10.46 -5.12 7.73
CA THR A 178 -11.91 -5.02 7.96
C THR A 178 -12.24 -5.39 9.40
N ASP A 179 -13.47 -5.14 9.84
CA ASP A 179 -13.95 -5.52 11.19
C ASP A 179 -13.90 -7.03 11.41
N ASP A 180 -13.99 -7.82 10.33
CA ASP A 180 -13.90 -9.30 10.34
C ASP A 180 -12.47 -9.84 10.11
N GLY A 181 -11.46 -8.97 10.17
CA GLY A 181 -10.05 -9.31 9.90
C GLY A 181 -9.59 -8.93 8.49
N PRO A 182 -8.35 -9.32 8.11
CA PRO A 182 -7.79 -8.94 6.83
C PRO A 182 -8.50 -9.63 5.66
N LYS A 183 -8.72 -8.87 4.58
CA LYS A 183 -9.29 -9.33 3.31
C LYS A 183 -8.50 -8.75 2.13
N VAL A 184 -8.77 -9.24 0.92
CA VAL A 184 -8.16 -8.76 -0.31
C VAL A 184 -9.22 -8.08 -1.16
N ILE A 185 -8.94 -6.88 -1.65
CA ILE A 185 -9.85 -6.02 -2.40
C ILE A 185 -9.25 -5.63 -3.76
N GLY A 186 -10.07 -5.12 -4.68
CA GLY A 186 -9.63 -4.53 -5.95
C GLY A 186 -9.74 -5.46 -7.15
N GLY A 187 -9.72 -6.77 -6.91
CA GLY A 187 -9.57 -7.77 -7.96
C GLY A 187 -8.13 -7.82 -8.48
N SER A 188 -7.86 -8.62 -9.49
CA SER A 188 -6.50 -8.85 -9.99
C SER A 188 -6.50 -9.13 -11.50
N PHE A 189 -5.33 -9.37 -12.05
CA PHE A 189 -5.12 -9.83 -13.41
C PHE A 189 -5.94 -11.09 -13.78
N ARG A 190 -6.44 -11.82 -12.80
CA ARG A 190 -7.27 -13.03 -12.98
C ARG A 190 -8.75 -12.76 -13.12
N ASN A 191 -9.21 -11.56 -12.77
CA ASN A 191 -10.61 -11.21 -12.76
C ASN A 191 -11.04 -10.55 -14.08
N PRO A 192 -12.29 -10.74 -14.52
CA PRO A 192 -12.83 -9.97 -15.63
C PRO A 192 -13.04 -8.49 -15.20
N PRO A 193 -13.07 -7.53 -16.15
CA PRO A 193 -13.15 -6.10 -15.84
C PRO A 193 -14.33 -5.71 -14.94
N GLU A 194 -15.48 -6.33 -15.10
CA GLU A 194 -16.68 -6.10 -14.31
C GLU A 194 -16.57 -6.57 -12.87
N ALA A 195 -15.58 -7.40 -12.57
CA ALA A 195 -15.29 -7.87 -11.20
C ALA A 195 -14.10 -7.15 -10.57
N LEU A 196 -13.63 -6.03 -11.15
CA LEU A 196 -12.58 -5.21 -10.56
C LEU A 196 -13.17 -4.10 -9.71
N GLY A 197 -12.55 -3.83 -8.56
CA GLY A 197 -12.89 -2.69 -7.71
C GLY A 197 -13.40 -3.04 -6.32
N PRO A 198 -14.12 -2.11 -5.67
CA PRO A 198 -14.41 -2.18 -4.23
C PRO A 198 -15.38 -3.29 -3.80
N GLU A 199 -16.10 -3.87 -4.76
CA GLU A 199 -17.06 -4.95 -4.46
C GLU A 199 -16.40 -6.34 -4.52
N THR A 200 -15.22 -6.46 -5.09
CA THR A 200 -14.45 -7.72 -5.12
C THR A 200 -13.64 -7.82 -3.85
N LEU A 201 -14.23 -8.47 -2.85
CA LEU A 201 -13.64 -8.68 -1.53
C LEU A 201 -13.45 -10.18 -1.29
N LEU A 202 -12.21 -10.61 -1.13
CA LEU A 202 -11.85 -11.99 -0.93
C LEU A 202 -11.41 -12.24 0.51
N THR A 203 -11.95 -13.28 1.12
CA THR A 203 -11.50 -13.77 2.43
C THR A 203 -10.44 -14.86 2.20
N PRO A 204 -9.30 -14.81 2.90
CA PRO A 204 -8.30 -15.88 2.81
C PRO A 204 -8.91 -17.26 3.16
N ILE A 205 -8.57 -18.25 2.34
CA ILE A 205 -9.00 -19.63 2.51
C ILE A 205 -7.80 -20.57 2.53
N LYS A 206 -7.97 -21.76 3.08
CA LYS A 206 -6.92 -22.79 3.10
C LYS A 206 -6.40 -23.14 1.70
N GLY A 207 -7.24 -22.98 0.67
CA GLY A 207 -6.88 -23.20 -0.73
C GLY A 207 -5.79 -22.29 -1.26
N TRP A 208 -5.49 -21.15 -0.60
CA TRP A 208 -4.44 -20.23 -1.00
C TRP A 208 -3.02 -20.70 -0.65
N ASN A 209 -2.91 -21.78 0.13
CA ASN A 209 -1.61 -22.34 0.53
C ASN A 209 -1.60 -23.88 0.53
N VAL A 210 -2.11 -24.50 -0.52
CA VAL A 210 -2.16 -25.97 -0.66
C VAL A 210 -0.84 -26.53 -1.19
N THR A 211 -0.23 -25.86 -2.15
CA THR A 211 0.97 -26.33 -2.86
C THR A 211 2.29 -25.98 -2.16
N ASP A 212 2.25 -25.26 -1.02
CA ASP A 212 3.44 -24.98 -0.22
C ASP A 212 4.08 -26.32 0.24
N PRO A 213 5.34 -26.58 -0.17
CA PRO A 213 6.02 -27.81 0.18
C PRO A 213 6.52 -27.86 1.63
N GLN A 214 6.47 -26.74 2.37
CA GLN A 214 6.93 -26.67 3.76
C GLN A 214 5.97 -27.37 4.72
N LEU A 215 6.52 -28.02 5.74
CA LEU A 215 5.77 -28.63 6.84
C LEU A 215 6.41 -28.22 8.19
N PRO A 216 5.72 -27.39 9.01
CA PRO A 216 4.41 -26.78 8.77
C PRO A 216 4.47 -25.77 7.61
N ARG A 217 3.32 -25.51 6.96
CA ARG A 217 3.23 -24.49 5.90
C ARG A 217 3.59 -23.12 6.42
N SER A 218 4.23 -22.32 5.57
CA SER A 218 4.63 -20.98 5.94
C SER A 218 3.42 -20.10 6.34
N PRO A 219 3.47 -19.38 7.46
CA PRO A 219 2.47 -18.36 7.78
C PRO A 219 2.66 -17.06 7.00
N TRP A 220 3.77 -16.93 6.27
CA TRP A 220 4.19 -15.70 5.59
C TRP A 220 3.80 -15.66 4.11
N TRP A 221 3.59 -16.82 3.51
CA TRP A 221 3.32 -16.97 2.09
C TRP A 221 2.06 -17.77 1.83
N PHE A 222 1.37 -17.37 0.77
CA PHE A 222 0.26 -18.12 0.20
C PHE A 222 0.67 -18.62 -1.18
N ALA A 223 1.23 -19.84 -1.21
CA ALA A 223 1.80 -20.41 -2.42
C ALA A 223 0.85 -20.43 -3.64
N ASP A 224 -0.48 -20.44 -3.41
CA ASP A 224 -1.49 -20.48 -4.45
C ASP A 224 -2.25 -19.16 -4.63
N ALA A 225 -1.81 -18.06 -3.97
CA ALA A 225 -2.43 -16.75 -4.08
C ALA A 225 -1.48 -15.73 -4.74
N ASP A 226 -0.98 -16.06 -5.92
CA ASP A 226 -0.07 -15.23 -6.74
C ASP A 226 -0.73 -13.96 -7.32
N PHE A 227 -1.97 -13.73 -6.94
CA PHE A 227 -2.79 -12.57 -7.32
C PHE A 227 -2.97 -11.57 -6.15
N VAL A 228 -2.27 -11.76 -5.04
CA VAL A 228 -2.39 -10.95 -3.82
C VAL A 228 -1.11 -10.18 -3.59
N GLY A 229 -1.22 -8.87 -3.46
CA GLY A 229 -0.15 -7.93 -3.13
C GLY A 229 -0.53 -7.01 -1.98
N LEU A 230 0.15 -5.88 -1.87
CA LEU A 230 -0.11 -4.89 -0.82
C LEU A 230 0.12 -3.46 -1.30
N ARG A 231 -0.56 -2.55 -0.61
CA ARG A 231 -0.39 -1.10 -0.67
C ARG A 231 -0.31 -0.56 0.76
N LEU A 232 0.30 0.62 0.94
CA LEU A 232 0.50 1.21 2.26
C LEU A 232 -0.29 2.49 2.44
N VAL A 233 -0.61 2.77 3.70
CA VAL A 233 -1.13 4.07 4.15
C VAL A 233 -0.36 4.56 5.36
N THR A 234 -0.38 5.89 5.54
CA THR A 234 0.04 6.58 6.77
C THR A 234 -0.91 7.73 7.05
N ILE A 235 -1.07 8.08 8.33
CA ILE A 235 -1.76 9.31 8.75
C ILE A 235 -0.76 10.45 9.03
N ASP A 236 0.54 10.14 8.99
CA ASP A 236 1.63 11.09 9.24
C ASP A 236 1.98 11.78 7.93
N GLY A 237 1.47 12.99 7.71
CA GLY A 237 1.80 13.83 6.57
C GLY A 237 3.23 14.34 6.59
N ASP A 238 3.59 15.12 5.57
CA ASP A 238 4.87 15.81 5.54
C ASP A 238 4.85 16.90 6.61
N SER A 239 5.50 16.65 7.75
CA SER A 239 5.75 17.67 8.76
C SER A 239 6.92 18.55 8.29
N ASN A 240 6.64 19.42 7.32
CA ASN A 240 7.50 20.58 7.05
C ASN A 240 7.25 21.60 8.19
N GLU A 241 7.78 21.35 9.36
CA GLU A 241 8.01 22.33 10.41
C GLU A 241 9.47 22.30 10.87
#